data_58456c0af36b3fc0688f92dbe05a2bff
#
_entry.id   58456c0af36b3fc0688f92dbe05a2bff
#
_cell.length_a   1.000
_cell.length_b   1.000
_cell.length_c   1.000
_cell.angle_alpha   90.00
_cell.angle_beta   90.00
_cell.angle_gamma   90.00
#
_symmetry.space_group_name_H-M   'P 1'
#
loop_
_entity.id
_entity.type
_entity.pdbx_description
1 polymer ?
#
loop_
_entity_poly.entity_id
_entity_poly.type
_entity_poly.pdbx_seq_one_letter_code
_entity_poly.pdbx_strand_id
1 'polypeptide(L)'
;MKAHALALFILLAACGGSPPPDAGKADIVIAVIPKGTSHTFWKAIHAGAVKASQELGVEVIWKGPAREDDRDAQIAEVENFVSRGVSGIVLAPSDDKALRLPVTDAMRAGIPVVIIDSGLDSKDYVSFVATDNYKGGRLAGERMVVKLGGKGKVVLLRYMEGSASTMERERGFLDVLAENPGIELASANQYAGATAETAYQASENLLARFKSPEGGLTVDGIYCPNESSSFGMLRALQDSGLAGKVTLIGFDASEQMVRALENGEFDALVLQDPLNMAYLGVKTMVSHIRGEEVPPIIDTGVTLVTRDNMSDPRVAELLRPDIDKWLN
;
A
#
# COMPACT_ATOMS: atom_id res chain seq x y z
N MET A 1 -95.58 21.63 -27.68
CA MET A 1 -94.68 20.50 -27.36
C MET A 1 -93.23 21.03 -27.30
N LYS A 2 -92.69 21.24 -26.11
CA LYS A 2 -91.35 21.80 -25.91
C LYS A 2 -90.44 20.68 -25.45
N ALA A 3 -89.43 20.33 -26.25
CA ALA A 3 -88.43 19.38 -25.92
C ALA A 3 -87.26 20.06 -25.11
N HIS A 4 -86.99 19.55 -23.92
CA HIS A 4 -85.87 20.01 -23.11
C HIS A 4 -84.66 19.10 -23.41
N ALA A 5 -83.64 19.73 -23.93
CA ALA A 5 -82.31 19.04 -24.10
C ALA A 5 -81.53 19.12 -22.76
N LEU A 6 -81.18 17.99 -22.22
CA LEU A 6 -80.40 17.84 -20.99
C LEU A 6 -78.92 17.75 -21.41
N ALA A 7 -78.12 18.76 -21.12
CA ALA A 7 -76.73 18.79 -21.37
C ALA A 7 -75.99 18.07 -20.21
N LEU A 8 -75.35 16.95 -20.51
CA LEU A 8 -74.51 16.18 -19.59
C LEU A 8 -73.06 16.74 -19.57
N PHE A 9 -72.69 17.42 -18.48
CA PHE A 9 -71.30 17.86 -18.25
C PHE A 9 -70.46 16.68 -17.72
N ILE A 10 -69.56 16.14 -18.51
CA ILE A 10 -68.55 15.15 -18.07
C ILE A 10 -67.39 15.95 -17.49
N LEU A 11 -67.20 15.91 -16.15
CA LEU A 11 -66.02 16.37 -15.47
C LEU A 11 -64.91 15.32 -15.68
N LEU A 12 -63.90 15.63 -16.53
CA LEU A 12 -62.64 14.91 -16.56
C LEU A 12 -61.81 15.28 -15.32
N ALA A 13 -61.79 14.42 -14.33
CA ALA A 13 -60.84 14.50 -13.23
C ALA A 13 -59.46 14.14 -13.78
N ALA A 14 -58.57 15.14 -13.95
CA ALA A 14 -57.16 14.96 -14.23
C ALA A 14 -56.49 14.38 -12.95
N CYS A 15 -56.26 13.08 -12.92
CA CYS A 15 -55.36 12.47 -11.97
C CYS A 15 -53.94 12.98 -12.25
N GLY A 16 -53.51 14.00 -11.52
CA GLY A 16 -52.11 14.40 -11.42
C GLY A 16 -51.33 13.28 -10.72
N GLY A 17 -50.87 12.32 -11.48
CA GLY A 17 -49.85 11.38 -10.99
C GLY A 17 -48.58 12.15 -10.68
N SER A 18 -48.20 12.20 -9.42
CA SER A 18 -46.86 12.61 -9.03
C SER A 18 -45.83 11.76 -9.82
N PRO A 19 -44.77 12.35 -10.38
CA PRO A 19 -43.74 11.54 -11.01
C PRO A 19 -43.27 10.51 -9.97
N PRO A 20 -42.95 9.27 -10.41
CA PRO A 20 -42.38 8.28 -9.51
C PRO A 20 -41.15 8.89 -8.85
N PRO A 21 -40.91 8.62 -7.54
CA PRO A 21 -39.68 9.06 -6.91
C PRO A 21 -38.52 8.54 -7.77
N ASP A 22 -37.61 9.45 -8.06
CA ASP A 22 -36.36 9.15 -8.77
C ASP A 22 -35.86 7.83 -8.19
N ALA A 23 -35.78 6.78 -9.00
CA ALA A 23 -35.22 5.49 -8.57
C ALA A 23 -33.77 5.79 -8.25
N GLY A 24 -33.49 6.07 -6.97
CA GLY A 24 -32.21 6.51 -6.48
C GLY A 24 -31.13 5.59 -7.07
N LYS A 25 -30.15 6.16 -7.74
CA LYS A 25 -28.92 5.45 -8.09
C LYS A 25 -28.53 4.69 -6.84
N ALA A 26 -28.52 3.35 -6.92
CA ALA A 26 -28.06 2.52 -5.82
C ALA A 26 -26.71 3.09 -5.38
N ASP A 27 -26.58 3.45 -4.11
CA ASP A 27 -25.36 4.04 -3.59
C ASP A 27 -24.21 3.08 -3.87
N ILE A 28 -23.16 3.59 -4.51
CA ILE A 28 -21.95 2.79 -4.79
C ILE A 28 -21.24 2.58 -3.45
N VAL A 29 -21.12 1.33 -3.02
CA VAL A 29 -20.43 0.91 -1.79
C VAL A 29 -19.17 0.16 -2.17
N ILE A 30 -18.01 0.66 -1.78
CA ILE A 30 -16.70 0.07 -2.07
C ILE A 30 -16.07 -0.41 -0.78
N ALA A 31 -15.72 -1.69 -0.69
CA ALA A 31 -14.89 -2.22 0.37
C ALA A 31 -13.42 -1.97 0.06
N VAL A 32 -12.68 -1.35 0.98
CA VAL A 32 -11.23 -1.16 0.88
C VAL A 32 -10.56 -2.01 1.94
N ILE A 33 -9.82 -3.03 1.51
CA ILE A 33 -9.25 -4.08 2.36
C ILE A 33 -7.72 -4.00 2.32
N PRO A 34 -7.07 -3.43 3.36
CA PRO A 34 -5.61 -3.39 3.47
C PRO A 34 -5.02 -4.74 3.90
N LYS A 35 -3.69 -4.89 3.82
CA LYS A 35 -2.98 -6.03 4.45
C LYS A 35 -3.07 -5.97 5.97
N GLY A 36 -3.02 -4.76 6.53
CA GLY A 36 -3.07 -4.50 7.96
C GLY A 36 -3.55 -3.07 8.25
N THR A 37 -3.73 -2.74 9.53
CA THR A 37 -4.24 -1.41 9.94
C THR A 37 -3.30 -0.66 10.89
N SER A 38 -2.16 -1.24 11.27
CA SER A 38 -1.31 -0.70 12.35
C SER A 38 -0.22 0.25 11.87
N HIS A 39 0.28 0.12 10.62
CA HIS A 39 1.39 0.92 10.10
C HIS A 39 0.93 2.30 9.61
N THR A 40 1.84 3.27 9.60
CA THR A 40 1.60 4.63 9.08
C THR A 40 1.24 4.59 7.60
N PHE A 41 1.86 3.70 6.83
CA PHE A 41 1.53 3.44 5.44
C PHE A 41 0.03 3.17 5.23
N TRP A 42 -0.57 2.29 6.05
CA TRP A 42 -2.00 1.96 5.93
C TRP A 42 -2.93 3.11 6.34
N LYS A 43 -2.49 3.97 7.25
CA LYS A 43 -3.25 5.19 7.58
C LYS A 43 -3.30 6.15 6.39
N ALA A 44 -2.21 6.28 5.64
CA ALA A 44 -2.19 7.09 4.43
C ALA A 44 -3.06 6.47 3.30
N ILE A 45 -3.05 5.14 3.15
CA ILE A 45 -3.98 4.42 2.27
C ILE A 45 -5.44 4.71 2.67
N HIS A 46 -5.77 4.62 3.96
CA HIS A 46 -7.12 4.94 4.46
C HIS A 46 -7.52 6.39 4.12
N ALA A 47 -6.63 7.36 4.38
CA ALA A 47 -6.87 8.76 4.06
C ALA A 47 -7.14 8.98 2.56
N GLY A 48 -6.41 8.30 1.69
CA GLY A 48 -6.63 8.34 0.24
C GLY A 48 -7.99 7.76 -0.18
N ALA A 49 -8.41 6.67 0.46
CA ALA A 49 -9.72 6.07 0.21
C ALA A 49 -10.86 6.99 0.68
N VAL A 50 -10.74 7.62 1.84
CA VAL A 50 -11.72 8.61 2.36
C VAL A 50 -11.77 9.84 1.46
N LYS A 51 -10.63 10.35 1.00
CA LYS A 51 -10.57 11.45 0.03
C LYS A 51 -11.39 11.12 -1.22
N ALA A 52 -11.16 9.93 -1.80
CA ALA A 52 -11.90 9.50 -2.99
C ALA A 52 -13.41 9.35 -2.72
N SER A 53 -13.78 8.79 -1.55
CA SER A 53 -15.18 8.67 -1.10
C SER A 53 -15.89 10.02 -1.10
N GLN A 54 -15.28 11.03 -0.49
CA GLN A 54 -15.85 12.38 -0.39
C GLN A 54 -15.95 13.08 -1.76
N GLU A 55 -14.91 12.98 -2.58
CA GLU A 55 -14.88 13.63 -3.90
C GLU A 55 -15.84 12.99 -4.92
N LEU A 56 -16.03 11.67 -4.85
CA LEU A 56 -16.84 10.92 -5.81
C LEU A 56 -18.29 10.69 -5.36
N GLY A 57 -18.62 11.02 -4.10
CA GLY A 57 -19.94 10.81 -3.50
C GLY A 57 -20.28 9.32 -3.41
N VAL A 58 -19.35 8.48 -2.98
CA VAL A 58 -19.53 7.03 -2.81
C VAL A 58 -19.25 6.62 -1.37
N GLU A 59 -19.84 5.53 -0.90
CA GLU A 59 -19.51 4.97 0.40
C GLU A 59 -18.23 4.13 0.30
N VAL A 60 -17.31 4.34 1.23
CA VAL A 60 -16.12 3.50 1.40
C VAL A 60 -16.18 2.82 2.77
N ILE A 61 -16.10 1.49 2.78
CA ILE A 61 -15.97 0.69 4.00
C ILE A 61 -14.51 0.26 4.12
N TRP A 62 -13.81 0.84 5.11
CA TRP A 62 -12.43 0.47 5.45
C TRP A 62 -12.44 -0.67 6.46
N LYS A 63 -11.95 -1.85 6.07
CA LYS A 63 -11.84 -3.00 6.98
C LYS A 63 -10.79 -3.99 6.52
N GLY A 64 -9.95 -4.43 7.44
CA GLY A 64 -8.93 -5.46 7.22
C GLY A 64 -8.37 -5.96 8.53
N PRO A 65 -7.44 -6.92 8.48
CA PRO A 65 -6.80 -7.47 9.67
C PRO A 65 -5.98 -6.40 10.41
N ALA A 66 -5.74 -6.61 11.69
CA ALA A 66 -4.86 -5.73 12.48
C ALA A 66 -3.38 -5.90 12.07
N ARG A 67 -3.00 -7.11 11.64
CA ARG A 67 -1.63 -7.50 11.28
C ARG A 67 -1.57 -8.01 9.85
N GLU A 68 -0.49 -7.73 9.15
CA GLU A 68 -0.31 -8.09 7.74
C GLU A 68 -0.09 -9.60 7.50
N ASP A 69 0.25 -10.37 8.54
CA ASP A 69 0.42 -11.82 8.48
C ASP A 69 -0.87 -12.62 8.76
N ASP A 70 -1.98 -11.94 9.06
CA ASP A 70 -3.27 -12.59 9.28
C ASP A 70 -4.02 -12.78 7.95
N ARG A 71 -3.51 -13.74 7.15
CA ARG A 71 -4.06 -14.07 5.83
C ARG A 71 -5.50 -14.55 5.90
N ASP A 72 -5.79 -15.39 6.90
CA ASP A 72 -7.12 -15.99 7.07
C ASP A 72 -8.16 -14.92 7.37
N ALA A 73 -7.83 -13.94 8.22
CA ALA A 73 -8.70 -12.80 8.47
C ALA A 73 -8.92 -11.96 7.21
N GLN A 74 -7.89 -11.75 6.37
CA GLN A 74 -8.05 -11.01 5.12
C GLN A 74 -8.94 -11.76 4.12
N ILE A 75 -8.77 -13.07 3.98
CA ILE A 75 -9.64 -13.92 3.15
C ILE A 75 -11.09 -13.81 3.62
N ALA A 76 -11.32 -13.97 4.93
CA ALA A 76 -12.66 -13.88 5.52
C ALA A 76 -13.31 -12.50 5.26
N GLU A 77 -12.54 -11.40 5.25
CA GLU A 77 -13.07 -10.07 4.91
C GLU A 77 -13.49 -9.97 3.44
N VAL A 78 -12.70 -10.54 2.51
CA VAL A 78 -13.10 -10.58 1.09
C VAL A 78 -14.41 -11.35 0.94
N GLU A 79 -14.51 -12.55 1.50
CA GLU A 79 -15.71 -13.41 1.46
C GLU A 79 -16.92 -12.72 2.10
N ASN A 80 -16.73 -12.03 3.23
CA ASN A 80 -17.78 -11.26 3.90
C ASN A 80 -18.33 -10.14 2.99
N PHE A 81 -17.47 -9.38 2.33
CA PHE A 81 -17.92 -8.32 1.42
C PHE A 81 -18.57 -8.87 0.14
N VAL A 82 -18.10 -10.00 -0.36
CA VAL A 82 -18.78 -10.72 -1.45
C VAL A 82 -20.20 -11.12 -1.01
N SER A 83 -20.35 -11.70 0.18
CA SER A 83 -21.66 -12.10 0.72
C SER A 83 -22.59 -10.91 0.97
N ARG A 84 -22.06 -9.74 1.29
CA ARG A 84 -22.82 -8.49 1.50
C ARG A 84 -23.23 -7.82 0.19
N GLY A 85 -22.68 -8.24 -0.95
CA GLY A 85 -23.03 -7.68 -2.26
C GLY A 85 -22.59 -6.23 -2.42
N VAL A 86 -21.36 -5.87 -1.98
CA VAL A 86 -20.80 -4.53 -2.22
C VAL A 86 -20.62 -4.27 -3.71
N SER A 87 -20.56 -3.00 -4.12
CA SER A 87 -20.44 -2.63 -5.53
C SER A 87 -19.06 -2.93 -6.12
N GLY A 88 -18.01 -3.03 -5.27
CA GLY A 88 -16.66 -3.37 -5.67
C GLY A 88 -15.71 -3.49 -4.48
N ILE A 89 -14.57 -4.13 -4.70
CA ILE A 89 -13.53 -4.34 -3.69
C ILE A 89 -12.21 -3.72 -4.18
N VAL A 90 -11.57 -2.90 -3.36
CA VAL A 90 -10.20 -2.44 -3.53
C VAL A 90 -9.34 -3.18 -2.50
N LEU A 91 -8.46 -4.07 -2.98
CA LEU A 91 -7.73 -5.03 -2.15
C LEU A 91 -6.22 -4.85 -2.27
N ALA A 92 -5.53 -4.77 -1.13
CA ALA A 92 -4.09 -4.96 -1.05
C ALA A 92 -3.79 -6.38 -0.56
N PRO A 93 -3.45 -7.35 -1.44
CA PRO A 93 -3.26 -8.74 -1.04
C PRO A 93 -2.07 -8.89 -0.09
N SER A 94 -2.27 -9.52 1.07
CA SER A 94 -1.20 -9.86 2.01
C SER A 94 -0.32 -11.02 1.49
N ASP A 95 -0.90 -11.88 0.64
CA ASP A 95 -0.22 -13.00 0.00
C ASP A 95 -0.69 -13.14 -1.44
N ASP A 96 0.27 -13.22 -2.38
CA ASP A 96 0.00 -13.23 -3.83
C ASP A 96 -0.74 -14.48 -4.31
N LYS A 97 -0.64 -15.59 -3.58
CA LYS A 97 -1.25 -16.87 -3.92
C LYS A 97 -2.52 -17.16 -3.13
N ALA A 98 -2.50 -16.88 -1.83
CA ALA A 98 -3.62 -17.18 -0.95
C ALA A 98 -4.89 -16.38 -1.32
N LEU A 99 -4.74 -15.14 -1.78
CA LEU A 99 -5.85 -14.28 -2.16
C LEU A 99 -6.37 -14.52 -3.60
N ARG A 100 -5.75 -15.41 -4.38
CA ARG A 100 -6.20 -15.71 -5.77
C ARG A 100 -7.64 -16.20 -5.82
N LEU A 101 -7.96 -17.24 -5.05
CA LEU A 101 -9.28 -17.84 -5.08
C LEU A 101 -10.37 -16.89 -4.57
N PRO A 102 -10.21 -16.21 -3.43
CA PRO A 102 -11.18 -15.20 -2.98
C PRO A 102 -11.44 -14.09 -4.01
N VAL A 103 -10.41 -13.63 -4.71
CA VAL A 103 -10.57 -12.60 -5.77
C VAL A 103 -11.30 -13.18 -6.98
N THR A 104 -10.94 -14.38 -7.44
CA THR A 104 -11.63 -15.04 -8.56
C THR A 104 -13.12 -15.27 -8.22
N ASP A 105 -13.44 -15.66 -6.99
CA ASP A 105 -14.83 -15.90 -6.56
C ASP A 105 -15.62 -14.56 -6.46
N ALA A 106 -15.00 -13.47 -6.01
CA ALA A 106 -15.59 -12.14 -6.07
C ALA A 106 -15.93 -11.73 -7.50
N MET A 107 -14.98 -11.86 -8.43
CA MET A 107 -15.18 -11.54 -9.85
C MET A 107 -16.30 -12.38 -10.48
N ARG A 108 -16.36 -13.68 -10.17
CA ARG A 108 -17.45 -14.59 -10.63
C ARG A 108 -18.80 -14.24 -10.05
N ALA A 109 -18.84 -13.71 -8.82
CA ALA A 109 -20.05 -13.20 -8.19
C ALA A 109 -20.52 -11.84 -8.78
N GLY A 110 -19.79 -11.29 -9.77
CA GLY A 110 -20.08 -10.00 -10.37
C GLY A 110 -19.62 -8.79 -9.54
N ILE A 111 -18.75 -9.02 -8.55
CA ILE A 111 -18.16 -7.96 -7.74
C ILE A 111 -16.73 -7.69 -8.25
N PRO A 112 -16.51 -6.55 -8.95
CA PRO A 112 -15.20 -6.21 -9.51
C PRO A 112 -14.18 -5.97 -8.40
N VAL A 113 -12.92 -6.35 -8.67
CA VAL A 113 -11.80 -6.16 -7.75
C VAL A 113 -10.71 -5.30 -8.41
N VAL A 114 -10.30 -4.23 -7.75
CA VAL A 114 -9.06 -3.48 -8.06
C VAL A 114 -8.00 -3.87 -7.05
N ILE A 115 -6.85 -4.29 -7.52
CA ILE A 115 -5.71 -4.62 -6.68
C ILE A 115 -4.87 -3.37 -6.46
N ILE A 116 -4.43 -3.13 -5.23
CA ILE A 116 -3.53 -2.04 -4.87
C ILE A 116 -2.28 -2.55 -4.13
N ASP A 117 -1.21 -1.75 -4.09
CA ASP A 117 0.04 -1.98 -3.33
C ASP A 117 0.82 -3.23 -3.73
N SER A 118 0.22 -4.39 -3.65
CA SER A 118 0.91 -5.68 -3.81
C SER A 118 0.23 -6.52 -4.89
N GLY A 119 1.02 -7.12 -5.75
CA GLY A 119 0.51 -7.95 -6.85
C GLY A 119 -0.20 -9.21 -6.37
N LEU A 120 -1.03 -9.76 -7.26
CA LEU A 120 -1.68 -11.05 -7.10
C LEU A 120 -1.18 -11.98 -8.23
N ASP A 121 -0.92 -13.23 -7.92
CA ASP A 121 -0.56 -14.28 -8.90
C ASP A 121 -1.80 -14.70 -9.70
N SER A 122 -2.45 -13.73 -10.33
CA SER A 122 -3.63 -13.84 -11.18
C SER A 122 -3.71 -12.62 -12.09
N LYS A 123 -4.54 -12.71 -13.14
CA LYS A 123 -4.98 -11.58 -13.97
C LYS A 123 -6.49 -11.34 -13.88
N ASP A 124 -7.15 -12.05 -12.99
CA ASP A 124 -8.60 -12.01 -12.82
C ASP A 124 -9.01 -10.88 -11.87
N TYR A 125 -8.72 -9.65 -12.28
CA TYR A 125 -9.09 -8.39 -11.61
C TYR A 125 -9.16 -7.25 -12.62
N VAL A 126 -9.76 -6.13 -12.23
CA VAL A 126 -10.02 -4.97 -13.12
C VAL A 126 -8.76 -4.17 -13.43
N SER A 127 -7.97 -3.84 -12.42
CA SER A 127 -6.78 -2.99 -12.52
C SER A 127 -5.83 -3.24 -11.36
N PHE A 128 -4.53 -2.95 -11.57
CA PHE A 128 -3.51 -2.97 -10.54
C PHE A 128 -2.93 -1.56 -10.37
N VAL A 129 -3.11 -0.97 -9.18
CA VAL A 129 -2.67 0.40 -8.85
C VAL A 129 -1.61 0.32 -7.76
N ALA A 130 -0.36 0.50 -8.11
CA ALA A 130 0.76 0.33 -7.18
C ALA A 130 2.00 1.10 -7.63
N THR A 131 2.96 1.20 -6.72
CA THR A 131 4.34 1.55 -6.99
C THR A 131 5.01 0.47 -7.83
N ASP A 132 5.91 0.85 -8.75
CA ASP A 132 6.87 -0.09 -9.35
C ASP A 132 7.86 -0.56 -8.25
N ASN A 133 7.48 -1.66 -7.60
CA ASN A 133 8.21 -2.21 -6.45
C ASN A 133 9.60 -2.71 -6.84
N TYR A 134 9.76 -3.29 -8.03
CA TYR A 134 11.07 -3.72 -8.52
C TYR A 134 12.02 -2.54 -8.71
N LYS A 135 11.52 -1.46 -9.33
CA LYS A 135 12.28 -0.21 -9.48
C LYS A 135 12.64 0.39 -8.11
N GLY A 136 11.70 0.33 -7.13
CA GLY A 136 11.99 0.77 -5.76
C GLY A 136 13.16 0.03 -5.12
N GLY A 137 13.21 -1.29 -5.30
CA GLY A 137 14.35 -2.11 -4.88
C GLY A 137 15.65 -1.75 -5.59
N ARG A 138 15.60 -1.53 -6.91
CA ARG A 138 16.77 -1.06 -7.67
C ARG A 138 17.30 0.27 -7.15
N LEU A 139 16.43 1.25 -6.90
CA LEU A 139 16.84 2.55 -6.35
C LEU A 139 17.58 2.39 -5.01
N ALA A 140 17.12 1.50 -4.13
CA ALA A 140 17.81 1.18 -2.89
C ALA A 140 19.19 0.57 -3.14
N GLY A 141 19.28 -0.39 -4.06
CA GLY A 141 20.55 -1.04 -4.45
C GLY A 141 21.53 -0.06 -5.08
N GLU A 142 21.10 0.75 -6.02
CA GLU A 142 21.91 1.77 -6.69
C GLU A 142 22.46 2.80 -5.68
N ARG A 143 21.59 3.24 -4.73
CA ARG A 143 22.00 4.11 -3.64
C ARG A 143 23.05 3.45 -2.74
N MET A 144 22.86 2.17 -2.39
CA MET A 144 23.83 1.40 -1.60
C MET A 144 25.19 1.33 -2.29
N VAL A 145 25.23 1.00 -3.58
CA VAL A 145 26.46 0.94 -4.38
C VAL A 145 27.18 2.30 -4.39
N VAL A 146 26.43 3.38 -4.65
CA VAL A 146 27.00 4.74 -4.67
C VAL A 146 27.55 5.12 -3.30
N LYS A 147 26.80 4.87 -2.23
CA LYS A 147 27.18 5.23 -0.86
C LYS A 147 28.44 4.49 -0.40
N LEU A 148 28.58 3.23 -0.77
CA LEU A 148 29.73 2.40 -0.42
C LEU A 148 30.91 2.52 -1.42
N GLY A 149 30.78 3.36 -2.46
CA GLY A 149 31.82 3.51 -3.48
C GLY A 149 32.10 2.23 -4.28
N GLY A 150 31.09 1.39 -4.47
CA GLY A 150 31.14 0.16 -5.24
C GLY A 150 31.84 -1.01 -4.55
N LYS A 151 32.15 -0.93 -3.25
CA LYS A 151 32.80 -1.99 -2.47
C LYS A 151 32.27 -2.05 -1.05
N GLY A 152 32.09 -3.26 -0.51
CA GLY A 152 31.67 -3.46 0.87
C GLY A 152 30.80 -4.69 1.04
N LYS A 153 30.40 -4.92 2.29
CA LYS A 153 29.53 -6.03 2.68
C LYS A 153 28.18 -5.52 3.08
N VAL A 154 27.12 -6.10 2.52
CA VAL A 154 25.76 -5.69 2.82
C VAL A 154 24.89 -6.86 3.28
N VAL A 155 23.87 -6.56 4.06
CA VAL A 155 22.84 -7.50 4.44
C VAL A 155 21.46 -6.99 4.00
N LEU A 156 20.60 -7.92 3.61
CA LEU A 156 19.19 -7.70 3.35
C LEU A 156 18.39 -8.33 4.49
N LEU A 157 17.65 -7.52 5.25
CA LEU A 157 16.64 -8.01 6.15
C LEU A 157 15.32 -8.11 5.39
N ARG A 158 14.95 -9.33 4.97
CA ARG A 158 13.72 -9.57 4.20
C ARG A 158 12.48 -9.33 5.05
N TYR A 159 11.36 -9.13 4.38
CA TYR A 159 10.11 -8.90 5.10
C TYR A 159 9.40 -10.21 5.45
N MET A 160 8.70 -10.79 4.50
CA MET A 160 7.81 -11.94 4.67
C MET A 160 7.56 -12.62 3.32
N GLU A 161 7.52 -13.95 3.30
CA GLU A 161 7.15 -14.68 2.08
C GLU A 161 5.68 -14.45 1.72
N GLY A 162 5.37 -14.42 0.40
CA GLY A 162 4.04 -14.21 -0.14
C GLY A 162 3.65 -12.75 -0.34
N SER A 163 4.37 -11.79 0.26
CA SER A 163 4.16 -10.37 0.00
C SER A 163 4.83 -9.96 -1.32
N ALA A 164 4.08 -9.95 -2.42
CA ALA A 164 4.62 -9.68 -3.76
C ALA A 164 5.37 -8.34 -3.84
N SER A 165 4.85 -7.26 -3.23
CA SER A 165 5.49 -5.96 -3.25
C SER A 165 6.89 -5.99 -2.67
N THR A 166 7.07 -6.61 -1.50
CA THR A 166 8.38 -6.67 -0.84
C THR A 166 9.33 -7.65 -1.52
N MET A 167 8.81 -8.76 -2.04
CA MET A 167 9.63 -9.70 -2.85
C MET A 167 10.21 -9.03 -4.10
N GLU A 168 9.43 -8.16 -4.78
CA GLU A 168 9.91 -7.38 -5.92
C GLU A 168 10.96 -6.34 -5.53
N ARG A 169 10.80 -5.66 -4.38
CA ARG A 169 11.81 -4.73 -3.83
C ARG A 169 13.11 -5.46 -3.50
N GLU A 170 13.00 -6.63 -2.86
CA GLU A 170 14.16 -7.48 -2.54
C GLU A 170 14.86 -7.94 -3.81
N ARG A 171 14.12 -8.39 -4.82
CA ARG A 171 14.66 -8.79 -6.12
C ARG A 171 15.40 -7.65 -6.81
N GLY A 172 14.77 -6.47 -6.90
CA GLY A 172 15.40 -5.30 -7.52
C GLY A 172 16.70 -4.89 -6.84
N PHE A 173 16.75 -4.95 -5.50
CA PHE A 173 17.97 -4.70 -4.74
C PHE A 173 19.06 -5.74 -5.03
N LEU A 174 18.73 -7.03 -5.01
CA LEU A 174 19.66 -8.12 -5.24
C LEU A 174 20.21 -8.12 -6.67
N ASP A 175 19.39 -7.77 -7.67
CA ASP A 175 19.84 -7.67 -9.06
C ASP A 175 20.89 -6.56 -9.23
N VAL A 176 20.72 -5.41 -8.56
CA VAL A 176 21.75 -4.36 -8.55
C VAL A 176 23.05 -4.84 -7.89
N LEU A 177 22.97 -5.59 -6.79
CA LEU A 177 24.19 -6.14 -6.18
C LEU A 177 24.88 -7.14 -7.11
N ALA A 178 24.14 -7.97 -7.83
CA ALA A 178 24.71 -8.91 -8.80
C ALA A 178 25.43 -8.19 -9.98
N GLU A 179 24.93 -7.02 -10.37
CA GLU A 179 25.55 -6.14 -11.36
C GLU A 179 26.84 -5.45 -10.84
N ASN A 180 27.05 -5.45 -9.50
CA ASN A 180 28.16 -4.75 -8.83
C ASN A 180 28.98 -5.70 -7.95
N PRO A 181 29.86 -6.54 -8.53
CA PRO A 181 30.54 -7.62 -7.83
C PRO A 181 31.52 -7.16 -6.73
N GLY A 182 31.82 -5.87 -6.62
CA GLY A 182 32.55 -5.30 -5.49
C GLY A 182 31.72 -5.22 -4.20
N ILE A 183 30.41 -5.38 -4.27
CA ILE A 183 29.51 -5.43 -3.12
C ILE A 183 29.21 -6.90 -2.79
N GLU A 184 29.66 -7.36 -1.63
CA GLU A 184 29.40 -8.71 -1.12
C GLU A 184 28.05 -8.75 -0.39
N LEU A 185 27.14 -9.64 -0.81
CA LEU A 185 25.93 -9.95 -0.06
C LEU A 185 26.26 -10.93 1.07
N ALA A 186 26.43 -10.43 2.28
CA ALA A 186 26.79 -11.23 3.45
C ALA A 186 25.63 -12.05 4.03
N SER A 187 24.39 -11.58 3.87
CA SER A 187 23.16 -12.30 4.29
C SER A 187 21.92 -11.75 3.60
N ALA A 188 21.04 -12.68 3.17
CA ALA A 188 19.69 -12.38 2.68
C ALA A 188 18.68 -13.47 3.09
N ASN A 189 18.92 -14.14 4.21
CA ASN A 189 18.07 -15.27 4.66
C ASN A 189 17.36 -15.03 5.99
N GLN A 190 17.40 -13.80 6.51
CA GLN A 190 16.71 -13.40 7.72
C GLN A 190 15.41 -12.66 7.34
N TYR A 191 14.30 -13.12 7.90
CA TYR A 191 12.98 -12.49 7.73
C TYR A 191 12.63 -11.69 8.97
N ALA A 192 12.08 -10.49 8.76
CA ALA A 192 11.68 -9.54 9.81
C ALA A 192 10.36 -9.93 10.48
N GLY A 193 9.47 -10.56 9.72
CA GLY A 193 8.06 -10.73 10.15
C GLY A 193 7.23 -9.47 9.94
N ALA A 194 5.95 -9.54 10.32
CA ALA A 194 4.94 -8.56 9.93
C ALA A 194 4.90 -7.29 10.78
N THR A 195 5.56 -7.25 11.93
CA THR A 195 5.45 -6.14 12.88
C THR A 195 6.81 -5.50 13.19
N ALA A 196 6.80 -4.24 13.63
CA ALA A 196 8.00 -3.57 14.08
C ALA A 196 8.72 -4.32 15.23
N GLU A 197 7.98 -5.01 16.09
CA GLU A 197 8.55 -5.78 17.18
C GLU A 197 9.25 -7.06 16.70
N THR A 198 8.60 -7.84 15.82
CA THR A 198 9.26 -9.03 15.23
C THR A 198 10.47 -8.62 14.40
N ALA A 199 10.37 -7.49 13.68
CA ALA A 199 11.48 -6.92 12.93
C ALA A 199 12.63 -6.47 13.83
N TYR A 200 12.34 -5.86 14.99
CA TYR A 200 13.33 -5.49 15.97
C TYR A 200 14.10 -6.73 16.47
N GLN A 201 13.40 -7.77 16.92
CA GLN A 201 14.02 -9.02 17.39
C GLN A 201 14.85 -9.71 16.29
N ALA A 202 14.33 -9.76 15.05
CA ALA A 202 15.05 -10.30 13.91
C ALA A 202 16.32 -9.49 13.59
N SER A 203 16.24 -8.16 13.76
CA SER A 203 17.37 -7.24 13.57
C SER A 203 18.46 -7.45 14.63
N GLU A 204 18.09 -7.58 15.92
CA GLU A 204 19.06 -7.89 16.98
C GLU A 204 19.82 -9.19 16.68
N ASN A 205 19.08 -10.25 16.28
CA ASN A 205 19.66 -11.54 15.92
C ASN A 205 20.56 -11.44 14.70
N LEU A 206 20.19 -10.65 13.69
CA LEU A 206 21.01 -10.42 12.49
C LEU A 206 22.27 -9.65 12.85
N LEU A 207 22.16 -8.53 13.57
CA LEU A 207 23.28 -7.70 13.98
C LEU A 207 24.29 -8.45 14.87
N ALA A 208 23.81 -9.31 15.78
CA ALA A 208 24.65 -10.12 16.64
C ALA A 208 25.65 -10.99 15.87
N ARG A 209 25.27 -11.48 14.68
CA ARG A 209 26.13 -12.31 13.81
C ARG A 209 27.25 -11.51 13.12
N PHE A 210 27.10 -10.20 13.05
CA PHE A 210 28.02 -9.28 12.36
C PHE A 210 28.74 -8.31 13.31
N LYS A 211 28.63 -8.50 14.63
CA LYS A 211 29.41 -7.69 15.60
C LYS A 211 30.90 -7.92 15.42
N SER A 212 31.65 -6.82 15.36
CA SER A 212 33.12 -6.89 15.39
C SER A 212 33.63 -6.90 16.84
N PRO A 213 34.85 -7.43 17.09
CA PRO A 213 35.46 -7.39 18.42
C PRO A 213 35.66 -5.98 18.96
N GLU A 214 35.77 -4.99 18.07
CA GLU A 214 35.98 -3.57 18.40
C GLU A 214 34.67 -2.82 18.69
N GLY A 215 33.52 -3.53 18.71
CA GLY A 215 32.23 -2.96 19.05
C GLY A 215 31.46 -2.33 17.87
N GLY A 216 31.94 -2.52 16.65
CA GLY A 216 31.26 -2.14 15.40
C GLY A 216 30.54 -3.31 14.73
N LEU A 217 30.30 -3.17 13.42
CA LEU A 217 29.79 -4.23 12.56
C LEU A 217 30.86 -4.60 11.52
N THR A 218 30.82 -5.87 11.05
CA THR A 218 31.62 -6.39 9.94
C THR A 218 30.90 -6.24 8.59
N VAL A 219 29.78 -5.53 8.56
CA VAL A 219 29.05 -5.16 7.36
C VAL A 219 28.94 -3.64 7.26
N ASP A 220 28.91 -3.15 6.02
CA ASP A 220 28.96 -1.73 5.67
C ASP A 220 27.59 -1.15 5.37
N GLY A 221 26.63 -2.02 4.98
CA GLY A 221 25.28 -1.60 4.61
C GLY A 221 24.20 -2.60 4.98
N ILE A 222 23.00 -2.06 5.19
CA ILE A 222 21.78 -2.81 5.53
C ILE A 222 20.62 -2.25 4.69
N TYR A 223 19.84 -3.14 4.07
CA TYR A 223 18.59 -2.78 3.39
C TYR A 223 17.40 -3.46 4.04
N CYS A 224 16.30 -2.69 4.20
CA CYS A 224 15.01 -3.16 4.72
C CYS A 224 13.89 -2.70 3.78
N PRO A 225 13.02 -3.63 3.27
CA PRO A 225 12.16 -3.36 2.12
C PRO A 225 10.77 -2.78 2.45
N ASN A 226 10.44 -2.46 3.72
CA ASN A 226 9.16 -1.85 4.11
C ASN A 226 9.24 -1.12 5.46
N GLU A 227 8.13 -0.43 5.86
CA GLU A 227 8.07 0.38 7.09
C GLU A 227 8.48 -0.41 8.33
N SER A 228 7.87 -1.58 8.59
CA SER A 228 8.11 -2.32 9.84
C SER A 228 9.53 -2.87 9.96
N SER A 229 10.08 -3.43 8.86
CA SER A 229 11.46 -3.92 8.84
C SER A 229 12.48 -2.79 8.97
N SER A 230 12.24 -1.66 8.32
CA SER A 230 13.08 -0.46 8.41
C SER A 230 13.08 0.13 9.82
N PHE A 231 11.90 0.26 10.42
CA PHE A 231 11.78 0.79 11.78
C PHE A 231 12.35 -0.16 12.84
N GLY A 232 12.11 -1.47 12.72
CA GLY A 232 12.68 -2.46 13.63
C GLY A 232 14.21 -2.47 13.60
N MET A 233 14.81 -2.41 12.39
CA MET A 233 16.27 -2.32 12.22
C MET A 233 16.83 -1.01 12.80
N LEU A 234 16.18 0.13 12.52
CA LEU A 234 16.58 1.41 13.10
C LEU A 234 16.66 1.33 14.63
N ARG A 235 15.62 0.79 15.28
CA ARG A 235 15.57 0.65 16.73
C ARG A 235 16.71 -0.23 17.26
N ALA A 236 16.96 -1.37 16.63
CA ALA A 236 18.05 -2.27 17.02
C ALA A 236 19.43 -1.60 16.89
N LEU A 237 19.63 -0.78 15.85
CA LEU A 237 20.85 0.01 15.67
C LEU A 237 20.97 1.13 16.70
N GLN A 238 19.89 1.81 17.05
CA GLN A 238 19.86 2.85 18.10
C GLN A 238 20.21 2.26 19.46
N ASP A 239 19.55 1.18 19.87
CA ASP A 239 19.76 0.53 21.16
C ASP A 239 21.18 -0.04 21.32
N SER A 240 21.79 -0.47 20.21
CA SER A 240 23.19 -0.92 20.19
C SER A 240 24.22 0.20 20.00
N GLY A 241 23.80 1.46 19.85
CA GLY A 241 24.68 2.60 19.58
C GLY A 241 25.38 2.56 18.22
N LEU A 242 24.78 1.89 17.24
CA LEU A 242 25.32 1.69 15.88
C LEU A 242 24.58 2.49 14.81
N ALA A 243 23.48 3.17 15.16
CA ALA A 243 22.75 4.06 14.25
C ALA A 243 23.69 5.14 13.69
N GLY A 244 23.66 5.36 12.39
CA GLY A 244 24.56 6.27 11.66
C GLY A 244 25.99 5.79 11.48
N LYS A 245 26.37 4.60 12.01
CA LYS A 245 27.71 4.00 11.83
C LYS A 245 27.74 2.93 10.74
N VAL A 246 26.62 2.55 10.22
CA VAL A 246 26.42 1.64 9.09
C VAL A 246 25.47 2.30 8.10
N THR A 247 25.64 2.07 6.81
CA THR A 247 24.73 2.59 5.79
C THR A 247 23.40 1.86 5.88
N LEU A 248 22.36 2.53 6.40
CA LEU A 248 21.00 1.99 6.48
C LEU A 248 20.14 2.62 5.38
N ILE A 249 19.56 1.78 4.52
CA ILE A 249 18.55 2.18 3.53
C ILE A 249 17.24 1.49 3.90
N GLY A 250 16.19 2.29 4.05
CA GLY A 250 14.85 1.81 4.38
C GLY A 250 13.84 2.05 3.25
N PHE A 251 12.63 1.62 3.51
CA PHE A 251 11.49 1.80 2.62
C PHE A 251 10.31 2.34 3.42
N ASP A 252 9.48 3.20 2.81
CA ASP A 252 8.39 3.95 3.44
C ASP A 252 8.90 4.99 4.47
N ALA A 253 7.96 5.66 5.14
CA ALA A 253 8.29 6.64 6.17
C ALA A 253 7.28 6.62 7.32
N SER A 254 7.79 6.84 8.52
CA SER A 254 7.04 7.26 9.70
C SER A 254 7.74 8.49 10.28
N GLU A 255 7.08 9.20 11.19
CA GLU A 255 7.67 10.41 11.80
C GLU A 255 9.02 10.11 12.49
N GLN A 256 9.17 8.92 13.08
CA GLN A 256 10.43 8.49 13.69
C GLN A 256 11.51 8.24 12.64
N MET A 257 11.15 7.62 11.51
CA MET A 257 12.10 7.33 10.42
C MET A 257 12.52 8.63 9.71
N VAL A 258 11.61 9.59 9.56
CA VAL A 258 11.94 10.92 9.01
C VAL A 258 12.95 11.64 9.90
N ARG A 259 12.74 11.67 11.22
CA ARG A 259 13.71 12.22 12.17
C ARG A 259 15.06 11.49 12.12
N ALA A 260 15.04 10.18 11.97
CA ALA A 260 16.27 9.39 11.85
C ALA A 260 17.02 9.70 10.54
N LEU A 261 16.31 9.98 9.44
CA LEU A 261 16.92 10.45 8.20
C LEU A 261 17.54 11.86 8.40
N GLU A 262 16.84 12.79 9.06
CA GLU A 262 17.35 14.12 9.41
C GLU A 262 18.65 14.02 10.23
N ASN A 263 18.70 13.09 11.18
CA ASN A 263 19.85 12.86 12.05
C ASN A 263 20.98 12.06 11.38
N GLY A 264 20.76 11.52 10.17
CA GLY A 264 21.76 10.72 9.46
C GLY A 264 21.88 9.27 9.95
N GLU A 265 20.86 8.77 10.64
CA GLU A 265 20.76 7.36 11.05
C GLU A 265 20.26 6.46 9.91
N PHE A 266 19.44 7.02 8.98
CA PHE A 266 19.25 6.50 7.63
C PHE A 266 20.12 7.28 6.65
N ASP A 267 20.69 6.58 5.65
CA ASP A 267 21.29 7.22 4.48
C ASP A 267 20.21 7.62 3.46
N ALA A 268 19.23 6.77 3.27
CA ALA A 268 18.09 7.04 2.39
C ALA A 268 16.85 6.26 2.81
N LEU A 269 15.70 6.77 2.37
CA LEU A 269 14.41 6.09 2.37
C LEU A 269 13.88 6.04 0.94
N VAL A 270 13.30 4.91 0.54
CA VAL A 270 12.57 4.80 -0.73
C VAL A 270 11.08 4.94 -0.43
N LEU A 271 10.44 5.95 -1.01
CA LEU A 271 9.05 6.30 -0.71
C LEU A 271 8.11 5.93 -1.84
N GLN A 272 6.92 5.53 -1.45
CA GLN A 272 5.72 5.40 -2.26
C GLN A 272 4.81 6.62 -2.08
N ASP A 273 3.68 6.64 -2.80
CA ASP A 273 2.60 7.59 -2.56
C ASP A 273 1.31 6.83 -2.15
N PRO A 274 1.23 6.36 -0.89
CA PRO A 274 0.11 5.53 -0.43
C PRO A 274 -1.23 6.25 -0.46
N LEU A 275 -1.26 7.56 -0.15
CA LEU A 275 -2.50 8.34 -0.21
C LEU A 275 -3.05 8.37 -1.64
N ASN A 276 -2.21 8.70 -2.61
CA ASN A 276 -2.60 8.71 -4.02
C ASN A 276 -2.93 7.31 -4.56
N MET A 277 -2.23 6.29 -4.09
CA MET A 277 -2.48 4.89 -4.47
C MET A 277 -3.92 4.46 -4.14
N ALA A 278 -4.37 4.68 -2.92
CA ALA A 278 -5.74 4.36 -2.53
C ALA A 278 -6.77 5.26 -3.21
N TYR A 279 -6.49 6.56 -3.33
CA TYR A 279 -7.34 7.50 -4.06
C TYR A 279 -7.58 7.02 -5.50
N LEU A 280 -6.51 6.66 -6.21
CA LEU A 280 -6.60 6.13 -7.58
C LEU A 280 -7.27 4.76 -7.61
N GLY A 281 -7.03 3.89 -6.63
CA GLY A 281 -7.67 2.58 -6.53
C GLY A 281 -9.20 2.69 -6.44
N VAL A 282 -9.69 3.54 -5.55
CA VAL A 282 -11.14 3.81 -5.41
C VAL A 282 -11.70 4.52 -6.65
N LYS A 283 -11.00 5.51 -7.17
CA LYS A 283 -11.41 6.23 -8.40
C LYS A 283 -11.52 5.28 -9.58
N THR A 284 -10.53 4.40 -9.79
CA THR A 284 -10.53 3.37 -10.86
C THR A 284 -11.72 2.42 -10.69
N MET A 285 -12.02 1.99 -9.47
CA MET A 285 -13.19 1.16 -9.19
C MET A 285 -14.49 1.87 -9.55
N VAL A 286 -14.65 3.13 -9.16
CA VAL A 286 -15.86 3.92 -9.48
C VAL A 286 -16.01 4.13 -10.97
N SER A 287 -14.93 4.44 -11.70
CA SER A 287 -14.92 4.56 -13.17
C SER A 287 -15.37 3.24 -13.83
N HIS A 288 -14.81 2.11 -13.39
CA HIS A 288 -15.22 0.80 -13.89
C HIS A 288 -16.70 0.50 -13.65
N ILE A 289 -17.22 0.74 -12.44
CA ILE A 289 -18.64 0.53 -12.12
C ILE A 289 -19.57 1.42 -12.98
N ARG A 290 -19.10 2.61 -13.36
CA ARG A 290 -19.81 3.52 -14.26
C ARG A 290 -19.71 3.14 -15.74
N GLY A 291 -19.01 2.06 -16.08
CA GLY A 291 -18.81 1.57 -17.45
C GLY A 291 -17.74 2.31 -18.24
N GLU A 292 -16.88 3.05 -17.56
CA GLU A 292 -15.73 3.72 -18.19
C GLU A 292 -14.59 2.71 -18.38
N GLU A 293 -13.80 2.89 -19.45
CA GLU A 293 -12.58 2.13 -19.67
C GLU A 293 -11.50 2.56 -18.66
N VAL A 294 -10.85 1.60 -18.03
CA VAL A 294 -9.80 1.85 -17.04
C VAL A 294 -8.47 1.17 -17.44
N PRO A 295 -7.32 1.80 -17.16
CA PRO A 295 -6.02 1.18 -17.42
C PRO A 295 -5.84 -0.12 -16.63
N PRO A 296 -5.23 -1.17 -17.20
CA PRO A 296 -4.97 -2.41 -16.47
C PRO A 296 -3.90 -2.25 -15.38
N ILE A 297 -3.00 -1.28 -15.53
CA ILE A 297 -1.92 -0.97 -14.56
C ILE A 297 -1.81 0.55 -14.42
N ILE A 298 -1.71 1.02 -13.18
CA ILE A 298 -1.47 2.42 -12.84
C ILE A 298 -0.27 2.47 -11.88
N ASP A 299 0.85 3.03 -12.37
CA ASP A 299 2.04 3.28 -11.53
C ASP A 299 1.83 4.57 -10.72
N THR A 300 1.96 4.46 -9.40
CA THR A 300 1.84 5.61 -8.49
C THR A 300 3.18 6.31 -8.21
N GLY A 301 4.24 5.83 -8.82
CA GLY A 301 5.58 6.37 -8.69
C GLY A 301 6.35 5.84 -7.48
N VAL A 302 7.67 6.10 -7.50
CA VAL A 302 8.61 5.77 -6.42
C VAL A 302 9.69 6.84 -6.36
N THR A 303 10.11 7.23 -5.15
CA THR A 303 11.07 8.32 -4.94
C THR A 303 12.14 7.91 -3.95
N LEU A 304 13.41 8.02 -4.31
CA LEU A 304 14.53 7.92 -3.38
C LEU A 304 14.69 9.24 -2.64
N VAL A 305 14.68 9.19 -1.33
CA VAL A 305 14.81 10.37 -0.45
C VAL A 305 16.08 10.26 0.39
N THR A 306 16.84 11.33 0.39
CA THR A 306 18.03 11.53 1.21
C THR A 306 17.88 12.86 1.95
N ARG A 307 18.83 13.19 2.84
CA ARG A 307 18.86 14.50 3.49
C ARG A 307 18.94 15.67 2.50
N ASP A 308 19.52 15.45 1.33
CA ASP A 308 19.77 16.51 0.34
C ASP A 308 18.47 16.97 -0.35
N ASN A 309 17.49 16.06 -0.55
CA ASN A 309 16.25 16.36 -1.26
C ASN A 309 14.97 16.29 -0.40
N MET A 310 15.09 15.96 0.89
CA MET A 310 13.91 15.80 1.77
C MET A 310 13.12 17.09 1.99
N SER A 311 13.73 18.26 1.73
CA SER A 311 13.08 19.58 1.83
C SER A 311 12.39 20.00 0.54
N ASP A 312 12.52 19.24 -0.56
CA ASP A 312 11.80 19.53 -1.79
C ASP A 312 10.28 19.41 -1.53
N PRO A 313 9.45 20.38 -1.95
CA PRO A 313 8.03 20.42 -1.58
C PRO A 313 7.29 19.10 -1.84
N ARG A 314 7.52 18.48 -3.01
CA ARG A 314 6.89 17.21 -3.37
C ARG A 314 7.38 16.04 -2.50
N VAL A 315 8.66 16.03 -2.15
CA VAL A 315 9.25 15.00 -1.29
C VAL A 315 8.74 15.16 0.15
N ALA A 316 8.66 16.40 0.64
CA ALA A 316 8.13 16.70 1.96
C ALA A 316 6.67 16.24 2.13
N GLU A 317 5.84 16.37 1.09
CA GLU A 317 4.46 15.84 1.09
C GLU A 317 4.43 14.29 1.16
N LEU A 318 5.36 13.61 0.50
CA LEU A 318 5.47 12.14 0.59
C LEU A 318 5.96 11.68 1.97
N LEU A 319 6.89 12.42 2.57
CA LEU A 319 7.42 12.12 3.90
C LEU A 319 6.38 12.34 5.01
N ARG A 320 5.53 13.37 4.86
CA ARG A 320 4.53 13.79 5.85
C ARG A 320 3.20 14.12 5.14
N PRO A 321 2.49 13.11 4.61
CA PRO A 321 1.19 13.34 3.99
C PRO A 321 0.20 13.87 5.03
N ASP A 322 -0.66 14.81 4.64
CA ASP A 322 -1.72 15.37 5.50
C ASP A 322 -2.87 14.37 5.68
N ILE A 323 -2.60 13.34 6.49
CA ILE A 323 -3.54 12.25 6.79
C ILE A 323 -4.72 12.77 7.61
N ASP A 324 -4.44 13.65 8.57
CA ASP A 324 -5.43 14.15 9.54
C ASP A 324 -6.55 14.93 8.85
N LYS A 325 -6.26 15.59 7.74
CA LYS A 325 -7.26 16.26 6.90
C LYS A 325 -8.43 15.35 6.50
N TRP A 326 -8.19 14.06 6.37
CA TRP A 326 -9.16 13.10 5.83
C TRP A 326 -9.71 12.14 6.87
N LEU A 327 -9.00 11.91 7.97
CA LEU A 327 -9.37 10.90 8.98
C LEU A 327 -9.97 11.51 10.27
N ASN A 328 -9.99 12.85 10.42
CA ASN A 328 -10.55 13.57 11.58
C ASN A 328 -11.89 14.24 11.26
#